data_bd02375eacc11c7579e243945d2e6bd7
#
_entry.id   bd02375eacc11c7579e243945d2e6bd7
#
_cell.length_a   1.000
_cell.length_b   1.000
_cell.length_c   1.000
_cell.angle_alpha   90.00
_cell.angle_beta   90.00
_cell.angle_gamma   90.00
#
_symmetry.space_group_name_H-M   'P 1'
#
loop_
_entity.id
_entity.type
_entity.pdbx_description
1 polymer ?
#
loop_
_entity_poly.entity_id
_entity_poly.type
_entity_poly.pdbx_seq_one_letter_code
_entity_poly.pdbx_strand_id
1 'polypeptide(L)'
;MRSSRPPGEFDIADHMAGAAGMLGAAANVIMQLGQPGVGHGVVESRVDSGNVLIHPWKRLRTTVTYLVVALFGTDDDRARYRRAVNRVHAQVRSTPESPVAYNAFDTDLQLWVAACLYVGFRDARTLFLGPMDDDDADGLYAHCHRLGTSLQVPPDAWPADRAAFEAYWEAGLDRVTYDEPVREHLLKVVDLTMVPRWMRWGNARVNRFFTIGMLPPQVRTAMRLDWSEEDQRRFDRWVAIARRITRLTPRWARNLPIHLQLAEVRLRMRRGWRLV
;
A
#
# COMPACT_ATOMS: atom_id res chain seq x y z
N MET A 1 -12.23 22.76 15.38
CA MET A 1 -12.68 22.06 16.58
C MET A 1 -11.62 21.04 16.95
N ARG A 2 -10.87 21.26 18.04
CA ARG A 2 -10.02 20.22 18.61
C ARG A 2 -10.97 19.20 19.26
N SER A 3 -10.97 17.96 18.78
CA SER A 3 -11.63 16.86 19.48
C SER A 3 -10.95 16.74 20.84
N SER A 4 -11.71 16.96 21.93
CA SER A 4 -11.28 16.75 23.30
C SER A 4 -11.26 15.24 23.58
N ARG A 5 -10.22 14.56 23.10
CA ARG A 5 -9.97 13.16 23.41
C ARG A 5 -9.18 13.05 24.71
N PRO A 6 -9.41 12.01 25.53
CA PRO A 6 -8.54 11.72 26.66
C PRO A 6 -7.10 11.52 26.18
N PRO A 7 -6.08 11.95 26.94
CA PRO A 7 -4.70 11.60 26.66
C PRO A 7 -4.53 10.07 26.63
N GLY A 8 -3.94 9.53 25.57
CA GLY A 8 -3.62 8.09 25.42
C GLY A 8 -4.54 7.27 24.52
N GLU A 9 -5.56 7.84 23.89
CA GLU A 9 -6.38 7.09 22.93
C GLU A 9 -5.79 7.22 21.50
N PHE A 10 -5.37 6.07 20.91
CA PHE A 10 -4.84 6.03 19.55
C PHE A 10 -5.86 6.47 18.49
N ASP A 11 -5.46 7.34 17.58
CA ASP A 11 -6.27 7.72 16.41
C ASP A 11 -5.44 7.64 15.12
N ILE A 12 -5.77 6.67 14.28
CA ILE A 12 -5.12 6.45 12.98
C ILE A 12 -5.04 7.74 12.14
N ALA A 13 -6.01 8.66 12.26
CA ALA A 13 -6.03 9.91 11.52
C ALA A 13 -4.87 10.86 11.88
N ASP A 14 -4.28 10.75 13.07
CA ASP A 14 -3.09 11.51 13.46
C ASP A 14 -1.82 11.03 12.76
N HIS A 15 -1.82 9.75 12.34
CA HIS A 15 -0.69 9.07 11.73
C HIS A 15 -0.70 9.11 10.21
N MET A 16 -1.72 9.71 9.57
CA MET A 16 -1.79 9.82 8.11
C MET A 16 -0.91 10.96 7.57
N ALA A 17 0.03 10.61 6.71
CA ALA A 17 0.92 11.56 6.04
C ALA A 17 0.24 12.34 4.89
N GLY A 18 -1.03 12.11 4.63
CA GLY A 18 -1.77 12.78 3.54
C GLY A 18 -1.16 12.50 2.17
N ALA A 19 -1.05 13.54 1.35
CA ALA A 19 -0.50 13.41 -0.01
C ALA A 19 0.95 12.90 -0.04
N ALA A 20 1.77 13.18 0.99
CA ALA A 20 3.15 12.71 1.07
C ALA A 20 3.23 11.18 1.13
N GLY A 21 2.25 10.52 1.76
CA GLY A 21 2.18 9.06 1.81
C GLY A 21 2.06 8.40 0.43
N MET A 22 1.53 9.12 -0.56
CA MET A 22 1.40 8.61 -1.94
C MET A 22 2.75 8.47 -2.66
N LEU A 23 3.81 9.15 -2.19
CA LEU A 23 5.16 9.02 -2.75
C LEU A 23 5.71 7.58 -2.62
N GLY A 24 5.24 6.83 -1.62
CA GLY A 24 5.61 5.42 -1.41
C GLY A 24 4.72 4.40 -2.13
N ALA A 25 3.70 4.84 -2.86
CA ALA A 25 2.71 3.91 -3.43
C ALA A 25 3.32 2.87 -4.38
N ALA A 26 4.21 3.30 -5.29
CA ALA A 26 4.86 2.39 -6.22
C ALA A 26 5.89 1.47 -5.52
N ALA A 27 6.61 1.96 -4.50
CA ALA A 27 7.49 1.14 -3.67
C ALA A 27 6.70 0.02 -2.97
N ASN A 28 5.54 0.36 -2.44
CA ASN A 28 4.67 -0.61 -1.79
C ASN A 28 4.17 -1.70 -2.76
N VAL A 29 3.80 -1.31 -3.99
CA VAL A 29 3.44 -2.29 -5.03
C VAL A 29 4.62 -3.21 -5.36
N ILE A 30 5.84 -2.67 -5.48
CA ILE A 30 7.03 -3.49 -5.72
C ILE A 30 7.20 -4.52 -4.60
N MET A 31 7.15 -4.11 -3.34
CA MET A 31 7.28 -5.04 -2.21
C MET A 31 6.21 -6.15 -2.25
N GLN A 32 4.95 -5.81 -2.52
CA GLN A 32 3.87 -6.79 -2.62
C GLN A 32 4.13 -7.84 -3.71
N LEU A 33 4.55 -7.42 -4.91
CA LEU A 33 4.77 -8.29 -6.04
C LEU A 33 6.10 -9.08 -5.95
N GLY A 34 6.90 -8.84 -4.93
CA GLY A 34 8.11 -9.60 -4.64
C GLY A 34 7.86 -11.05 -4.19
N GLN A 35 6.65 -11.35 -3.72
CA GLN A 35 6.23 -12.75 -3.56
C GLN A 35 5.73 -13.27 -4.91
N PRO A 36 6.32 -14.36 -5.45
CA PRO A 36 6.02 -14.84 -6.81
C PRO A 36 4.53 -15.06 -7.07
N GLY A 37 3.80 -15.62 -6.10
CA GLY A 37 2.35 -15.84 -6.22
C GLY A 37 1.55 -14.54 -6.36
N VAL A 38 1.98 -13.45 -5.70
CA VAL A 38 1.36 -12.12 -5.84
C VAL A 38 1.75 -11.49 -7.17
N GLY A 39 3.05 -11.56 -7.53
CA GLY A 39 3.59 -11.02 -8.78
C GLY A 39 2.88 -11.58 -10.00
N HIS A 40 2.86 -12.91 -10.13
CA HIS A 40 2.18 -13.60 -11.24
C HIS A 40 0.66 -13.41 -11.20
N GLY A 41 0.06 -13.41 -10.00
CA GLY A 41 -1.37 -13.12 -9.84
C GLY A 41 -1.78 -11.75 -10.38
N VAL A 42 -0.87 -10.79 -10.42
CA VAL A 42 -1.10 -9.45 -11.02
C VAL A 42 -0.79 -9.46 -12.52
N VAL A 43 0.37 -10.00 -12.92
CA VAL A 43 0.84 -9.96 -14.32
C VAL A 43 -0.03 -10.80 -15.25
N GLU A 44 -0.46 -12.00 -14.80
CA GLU A 44 -1.29 -12.93 -15.56
C GLU A 44 -2.80 -12.67 -15.39
N SER A 45 -3.17 -11.67 -14.57
CA SER A 45 -4.58 -11.41 -14.27
C SER A 45 -5.40 -11.14 -15.54
N ARG A 46 -6.44 -11.93 -15.72
CA ARG A 46 -7.43 -11.76 -16.79
C ARG A 46 -8.49 -10.71 -16.46
N VAL A 47 -8.38 -10.08 -15.30
CA VAL A 47 -9.31 -9.02 -14.86
C VAL A 47 -8.84 -7.68 -15.41
N ASP A 48 -9.18 -7.37 -16.66
CA ASP A 48 -8.80 -6.12 -17.34
C ASP A 48 -9.12 -4.88 -16.50
N SER A 49 -10.28 -4.89 -15.83
CA SER A 49 -10.72 -3.76 -15.02
C SER A 49 -9.83 -3.48 -13.80
N GLY A 50 -8.99 -4.44 -13.40
CA GLY A 50 -7.99 -4.33 -12.32
C GLY A 50 -6.58 -4.07 -12.80
N ASN A 51 -6.32 -4.10 -14.11
CA ASN A 51 -5.00 -3.93 -14.67
C ASN A 51 -4.56 -2.46 -14.62
N VAL A 52 -3.49 -2.17 -13.87
CA VAL A 52 -2.98 -0.81 -13.67
C VAL A 52 -2.44 -0.21 -14.97
N LEU A 53 -1.93 -1.02 -15.89
CA LEU A 53 -1.38 -0.53 -17.16
C LEU A 53 -2.48 -0.11 -18.15
N ILE A 54 -3.69 -0.67 -18.02
CA ILE A 54 -4.85 -0.37 -18.87
C ILE A 54 -5.76 0.67 -18.22
N HIS A 55 -6.02 0.51 -16.91
CA HIS A 55 -6.95 1.36 -16.15
C HIS A 55 -6.31 1.96 -14.90
N PRO A 56 -5.25 2.80 -15.01
CA PRO A 56 -4.47 3.29 -13.87
C PRO A 56 -5.31 4.03 -12.82
N TRP A 57 -6.20 4.90 -13.26
CA TRP A 57 -7.05 5.68 -12.36
C TRP A 57 -8.08 4.81 -11.61
N LYS A 58 -8.65 3.83 -12.28
CA LYS A 58 -9.56 2.88 -11.64
C LYS A 58 -8.81 2.04 -10.61
N ARG A 59 -7.63 1.52 -10.95
CA ARG A 59 -6.82 0.73 -10.04
C ARG A 59 -6.37 1.53 -8.83
N LEU A 60 -5.89 2.76 -9.04
CA LEU A 60 -5.54 3.66 -7.94
C LEU A 60 -6.74 3.90 -7.02
N ARG A 61 -7.88 4.29 -7.59
CA ARG A 61 -9.11 4.54 -6.83
C ARG A 61 -9.53 3.31 -6.01
N THR A 62 -9.60 2.12 -6.61
CA THR A 62 -10.04 0.91 -5.89
C THR A 62 -9.07 0.53 -4.78
N THR A 63 -7.76 0.72 -4.98
CA THR A 63 -6.74 0.49 -3.96
C THR A 63 -6.90 1.48 -2.79
N VAL A 64 -6.97 2.78 -3.10
CA VAL A 64 -7.17 3.82 -2.06
C VAL A 64 -8.50 3.59 -1.32
N THR A 65 -9.56 3.22 -2.03
CA THR A 65 -10.85 2.88 -1.39
C THR A 65 -10.70 1.71 -0.43
N TYR A 66 -9.97 0.66 -0.81
CA TYR A 66 -9.72 -0.46 0.08
C TYR A 66 -9.01 -0.02 1.37
N LEU A 67 -7.92 0.74 1.24
CA LEU A 67 -7.15 1.23 2.38
C LEU A 67 -8.00 2.10 3.31
N VAL A 68 -8.79 3.00 2.74
CA VAL A 68 -9.68 3.87 3.52
C VAL A 68 -10.78 3.06 4.22
N VAL A 69 -11.40 2.10 3.55
CA VAL A 69 -12.42 1.24 4.16
C VAL A 69 -11.83 0.35 5.24
N ALA A 70 -10.67 -0.25 5.01
CA ALA A 70 -10.00 -1.10 6.00
C ALA A 70 -9.67 -0.33 7.28
N LEU A 71 -9.10 0.86 7.16
CA LEU A 71 -8.59 1.63 8.31
C LEU A 71 -9.65 2.54 8.96
N PHE A 72 -10.59 3.09 8.19
CA PHE A 72 -11.54 4.12 8.66
C PHE A 72 -13.02 3.70 8.54
N GLY A 73 -13.30 2.58 7.87
CA GLY A 73 -14.66 2.09 7.70
C GLY A 73 -15.24 1.46 8.98
N THR A 74 -16.56 1.33 9.01
CA THR A 74 -17.25 0.48 10.00
C THR A 74 -17.13 -0.99 9.62
N ASP A 75 -17.52 -1.90 10.51
CA ASP A 75 -17.54 -3.34 10.19
C ASP A 75 -18.49 -3.65 9.02
N ASP A 76 -19.62 -2.94 8.90
CA ASP A 76 -20.52 -3.06 7.75
C ASP A 76 -19.86 -2.56 6.46
N ASP A 77 -19.15 -1.42 6.49
CA ASP A 77 -18.41 -0.92 5.33
C ASP A 77 -17.37 -1.97 4.88
N ARG A 78 -16.60 -2.55 5.81
CA ARG A 78 -15.62 -3.59 5.53
C ARG A 78 -16.26 -4.85 4.96
N ALA A 79 -17.34 -5.33 5.56
CA ALA A 79 -18.05 -6.52 5.10
C ALA A 79 -18.62 -6.34 3.68
N ARG A 80 -19.20 -5.17 3.37
CA ARG A 80 -19.72 -4.86 2.03
C ARG A 80 -18.61 -4.78 0.99
N TYR A 81 -17.50 -4.10 1.33
CA TYR A 81 -16.37 -3.95 0.43
C TYR A 81 -15.67 -5.29 0.18
N ARG A 82 -15.49 -6.11 1.23
CA ARG A 82 -14.96 -7.48 1.12
C ARG A 82 -15.73 -8.33 0.11
N ARG A 83 -17.08 -8.28 0.14
CA ARG A 83 -17.89 -8.99 -0.85
C ARG A 83 -17.62 -8.55 -2.29
N ALA A 84 -17.37 -7.25 -2.49
CA ALA A 84 -17.05 -6.72 -3.82
C ALA A 84 -15.66 -7.16 -4.29
N VAL A 85 -14.66 -7.13 -3.40
CA VAL A 85 -13.29 -7.59 -3.68
C VAL A 85 -13.28 -9.09 -3.97
N ASN A 86 -13.98 -9.89 -3.19
CA ASN A 86 -14.03 -11.34 -3.34
C ASN A 86 -14.55 -11.77 -4.73
N ARG A 87 -15.52 -11.04 -5.29
CA ARG A 87 -16.00 -11.32 -6.66
C ARG A 87 -14.91 -11.14 -7.72
N VAL A 88 -13.97 -10.24 -7.50
CA VAL A 88 -12.82 -10.03 -8.40
C VAL A 88 -11.73 -11.07 -8.11
N HIS A 89 -11.40 -11.29 -6.85
CA HIS A 89 -10.38 -12.27 -6.41
C HIS A 89 -10.71 -13.70 -6.84
N ALA A 90 -11.99 -14.07 -6.93
CA ALA A 90 -12.41 -15.40 -7.42
C ALA A 90 -11.94 -15.71 -8.86
N GLN A 91 -11.57 -14.69 -9.63
CA GLN A 91 -11.06 -14.83 -10.99
C GLN A 91 -9.52 -14.86 -11.05
N VAL A 92 -8.84 -14.59 -9.93
CA VAL A 92 -7.38 -14.48 -9.85
C VAL A 92 -6.82 -15.76 -9.26
N ARG A 93 -6.46 -16.69 -10.13
CA ARG A 93 -5.86 -18.00 -9.80
C ARG A 93 -4.96 -18.45 -10.94
N SER A 94 -3.93 -19.20 -10.60
CA SER A 94 -3.02 -19.80 -11.56
C SER A 94 -3.73 -20.80 -12.50
N THR A 95 -3.14 -21.00 -13.65
CA THR A 95 -3.50 -22.05 -14.63
C THR A 95 -2.36 -23.07 -14.70
N PRO A 96 -2.54 -24.22 -15.40
CA PRO A 96 -1.45 -25.18 -15.60
C PRO A 96 -0.20 -24.59 -16.28
N GLU A 97 -0.36 -23.50 -17.04
CA GLU A 97 0.72 -22.81 -17.76
C GLU A 97 1.42 -21.75 -16.89
N SER A 98 0.88 -21.43 -15.73
CA SER A 98 1.47 -20.43 -14.81
C SER A 98 2.78 -20.97 -14.23
N PRO A 99 3.86 -20.16 -14.16
CA PRO A 99 5.16 -20.62 -13.64
C PRO A 99 5.14 -20.91 -12.13
N VAL A 100 4.17 -20.35 -11.41
CA VAL A 100 3.95 -20.61 -9.98
C VAL A 100 2.46 -20.79 -9.69
N ALA A 101 2.14 -21.63 -8.72
CA ALA A 101 0.76 -21.76 -8.24
C ALA A 101 0.39 -20.54 -7.39
N TYR A 102 -0.78 -19.96 -7.63
CA TYR A 102 -1.33 -18.87 -6.82
C TYR A 102 -2.86 -18.87 -6.82
N ASN A 103 -3.41 -18.33 -5.74
CA ASN A 103 -4.83 -18.06 -5.60
C ASN A 103 -4.99 -16.78 -4.77
N ALA A 104 -5.79 -15.83 -5.24
CA ALA A 104 -6.02 -14.58 -4.51
C ALA A 104 -6.70 -14.77 -3.14
N PHE A 105 -7.24 -15.96 -2.85
CA PHE A 105 -7.76 -16.32 -1.52
C PHE A 105 -6.71 -16.99 -0.62
N ASP A 106 -5.49 -17.20 -1.09
CA ASP A 106 -4.40 -17.71 -0.27
C ASP A 106 -4.10 -16.71 0.87
N THR A 107 -4.18 -17.20 2.09
CA THR A 107 -4.06 -16.38 3.30
C THR A 107 -2.63 -15.90 3.52
N ASP A 108 -1.63 -16.67 3.13
CA ASP A 108 -0.21 -16.29 3.29
C ASP A 108 0.16 -15.18 2.29
N LEU A 109 -0.33 -15.27 1.05
CA LEU A 109 -0.16 -14.22 0.06
C LEU A 109 -0.89 -12.93 0.48
N GLN A 110 -2.09 -13.04 1.04
CA GLN A 110 -2.82 -11.88 1.56
C GLN A 110 -2.15 -11.29 2.81
N LEU A 111 -1.60 -12.12 3.71
CA LEU A 111 -0.84 -11.67 4.86
C LEU A 111 0.40 -10.88 4.43
N TRP A 112 1.14 -11.38 3.43
CA TRP A 112 2.28 -10.66 2.87
C TRP A 112 1.89 -9.29 2.31
N VAL A 113 0.82 -9.22 1.53
CA VAL A 113 0.29 -7.95 1.00
C VAL A 113 -0.08 -7.00 2.14
N ALA A 114 -0.76 -7.48 3.17
CA ALA A 114 -1.14 -6.69 4.34
C ALA A 114 0.09 -6.20 5.13
N ALA A 115 1.13 -7.04 5.26
CA ALA A 115 2.40 -6.67 5.87
C ALA A 115 3.10 -5.55 5.09
N CYS A 116 3.18 -5.66 3.77
CA CYS A 116 3.70 -4.58 2.91
C CYS A 116 2.94 -3.27 3.09
N LEU A 117 1.62 -3.33 3.19
CA LEU A 117 0.77 -2.15 3.43
C LEU A 117 1.06 -1.51 4.79
N TYR A 118 1.17 -2.32 5.86
CA TYR A 118 1.54 -1.82 7.19
C TYR A 118 2.92 -1.14 7.18
N VAL A 119 3.93 -1.80 6.59
CA VAL A 119 5.27 -1.21 6.44
C VAL A 119 5.20 0.11 5.69
N GLY A 120 4.43 0.18 4.60
CA GLY A 120 4.23 1.43 3.86
C GLY A 120 3.60 2.55 4.70
N PHE A 121 2.62 2.24 5.56
CA PHE A 121 2.03 3.22 6.48
C PHE A 121 3.01 3.63 7.58
N ARG A 122 3.70 2.69 8.21
CA ARG A 122 4.72 2.92 9.23
C ARG A 122 5.83 3.82 8.72
N ASP A 123 6.37 3.50 7.56
CA ASP A 123 7.50 4.21 6.96
C ASP A 123 7.06 5.61 6.49
N ALA A 124 5.91 5.74 5.83
CA ALA A 124 5.37 7.05 5.46
C ALA A 124 5.11 7.93 6.68
N ARG A 125 4.58 7.36 7.77
CA ARG A 125 4.39 8.06 9.05
C ARG A 125 5.72 8.57 9.60
N THR A 126 6.71 7.69 9.68
CA THR A 126 8.05 8.00 10.21
C THR A 126 8.78 9.02 9.33
N LEU A 127 8.77 8.83 8.02
CA LEU A 127 9.43 9.73 7.07
C LEU A 127 8.82 11.13 7.05
N PHE A 128 7.50 11.24 7.04
CA PHE A 128 6.83 12.52 6.75
C PHE A 128 6.21 13.22 7.96
N LEU A 129 6.07 12.53 9.09
CA LEU A 129 5.59 13.14 10.34
C LEU A 129 6.63 13.07 11.46
N GLY A 130 7.64 12.22 11.35
CA GLY A 130 8.70 12.01 12.32
C GLY A 130 8.55 10.70 13.10
N PRO A 131 9.47 10.41 14.05
CA PRO A 131 9.40 9.19 14.85
C PRO A 131 8.12 9.13 15.68
N MET A 132 7.70 7.92 16.02
CA MET A 132 6.62 7.61 16.96
C MET A 132 7.23 7.20 18.30
N ASP A 133 6.53 7.45 19.40
CA ASP A 133 6.76 6.74 20.64
C ASP A 133 6.23 5.31 20.57
N ASP A 134 6.47 4.51 21.60
CA ASP A 134 6.09 3.09 21.58
C ASP A 134 4.57 2.90 21.62
N ASP A 135 3.84 3.75 22.35
CA ASP A 135 2.38 3.68 22.44
C ASP A 135 1.73 3.96 21.07
N ASP A 136 2.19 4.99 20.38
CA ASP A 136 1.75 5.32 19.02
C ASP A 136 2.12 4.20 18.01
N ALA A 137 3.31 3.63 18.14
CA ALA A 137 3.77 2.55 17.26
C ALA A 137 2.97 1.26 17.48
N ASP A 138 2.67 0.91 18.73
CA ASP A 138 1.83 -0.23 19.09
C ASP A 138 0.38 0.00 18.65
N GLY A 139 -0.13 1.21 18.84
CA GLY A 139 -1.45 1.60 18.37
C GLY A 139 -1.59 1.51 16.85
N LEU A 140 -0.59 1.98 16.10
CA LEU A 140 -0.54 1.87 14.64
C LEU A 140 -0.50 0.41 14.20
N TYR A 141 0.35 -0.39 14.84
CA TYR A 141 0.47 -1.83 14.58
C TYR A 141 -0.86 -2.55 14.80
N ALA A 142 -1.42 -2.38 15.99
CA ALA A 142 -2.69 -2.99 16.36
C ALA A 142 -3.84 -2.55 15.45
N HIS A 143 -3.85 -1.29 14.98
CA HIS A 143 -4.89 -0.82 14.06
C HIS A 143 -4.73 -1.39 12.66
N CYS A 144 -3.49 -1.54 12.18
CA CYS A 144 -3.19 -1.98 10.81
C CYS A 144 -3.47 -3.47 10.55
N HIS A 145 -3.70 -4.32 11.57
CA HIS A 145 -4.13 -5.71 11.35
C HIS A 145 -5.37 -5.79 10.44
N ARG A 146 -6.20 -4.75 10.44
CA ARG A 146 -7.38 -4.61 9.56
C ARG A 146 -7.06 -4.64 8.08
N LEU A 147 -5.82 -4.34 7.68
CA LEU A 147 -5.37 -4.45 6.29
C LEU A 147 -5.37 -5.90 5.77
N GLY A 148 -5.26 -6.89 6.64
CA GLY A 148 -5.39 -8.29 6.30
C GLY A 148 -6.77 -8.85 6.66
N THR A 149 -7.23 -8.62 7.90
CA THR A 149 -8.47 -9.19 8.43
C THR A 149 -9.75 -8.64 7.79
N SER A 150 -9.66 -7.48 7.13
CA SER A 150 -10.75 -6.98 6.27
C SER A 150 -11.00 -7.86 5.04
N LEU A 151 -10.07 -8.75 4.68
CA LEU A 151 -10.22 -9.78 3.65
C LEU A 151 -10.27 -11.19 4.29
N GLN A 152 -9.36 -12.08 3.91
CA GLN A 152 -9.39 -13.48 4.37
C GLN A 152 -8.33 -13.82 5.41
N VAL A 153 -7.43 -12.91 5.76
CA VAL A 153 -6.41 -13.19 6.77
C VAL A 153 -7.09 -13.42 8.13
N PRO A 154 -6.93 -14.60 8.74
CA PRO A 154 -7.44 -14.84 10.08
C PRO A 154 -6.76 -13.91 11.09
N PRO A 155 -7.46 -13.46 12.14
CA PRO A 155 -6.87 -12.56 13.14
C PRO A 155 -5.62 -13.13 13.84
N ASP A 156 -5.56 -14.43 14.03
CA ASP A 156 -4.46 -15.18 14.65
C ASP A 156 -3.26 -15.41 13.70
N ALA A 157 -3.44 -15.21 12.40
CA ALA A 157 -2.33 -15.23 11.43
C ALA A 157 -1.51 -13.93 11.42
N TRP A 158 -2.08 -12.82 11.91
CA TRP A 158 -1.33 -11.58 12.07
C TRP A 158 -0.34 -11.72 13.22
N PRO A 159 0.97 -11.40 13.06
CA PRO A 159 1.95 -11.55 14.13
C PRO A 159 1.50 -10.88 15.44
N ALA A 160 1.76 -11.51 16.57
CA ALA A 160 1.17 -11.13 17.84
C ALA A 160 1.57 -9.72 18.32
N ASP A 161 2.78 -9.30 17.99
CA ASP A 161 3.35 -8.00 18.35
C ASP A 161 4.34 -7.50 17.28
N ARG A 162 4.89 -6.30 17.49
CA ARG A 162 5.86 -5.68 16.56
C ARG A 162 7.14 -6.51 16.43
N ALA A 163 7.60 -7.17 17.48
CA ALA A 163 8.82 -7.99 17.42
C ALA A 163 8.60 -9.24 16.57
N ALA A 164 7.49 -9.94 16.77
CA ALA A 164 7.08 -11.06 15.94
C ALA A 164 6.84 -10.62 14.48
N PHE A 165 6.31 -9.41 14.27
CA PHE A 165 6.14 -8.85 12.93
C PHE A 165 7.48 -8.57 12.24
N GLU A 166 8.46 -7.97 12.93
CA GLU A 166 9.79 -7.73 12.33
C GLU A 166 10.46 -9.05 11.92
N ALA A 167 10.38 -10.09 12.75
CA ALA A 167 10.90 -11.42 12.38
C ALA A 167 10.17 -12.01 11.14
N TYR A 168 8.84 -11.86 11.06
CA TYR A 168 8.06 -12.26 9.88
C TYR A 168 8.46 -11.46 8.64
N TRP A 169 8.64 -10.15 8.80
CA TRP A 169 9.00 -9.24 7.73
C TRP A 169 10.39 -9.53 7.15
N GLU A 170 11.40 -9.71 8.01
CA GLU A 170 12.77 -10.07 7.61
C GLU A 170 12.78 -11.39 6.85
N ALA A 171 12.18 -12.44 7.41
CA ALA A 171 12.04 -13.72 6.73
C ALA A 171 11.24 -13.62 5.40
N GLY A 172 10.33 -12.67 5.30
CA GLY A 172 9.60 -12.36 4.08
C GLY A 172 10.48 -11.72 3.02
N LEU A 173 11.33 -10.76 3.42
CA LEU A 173 12.28 -10.09 2.52
C LEU A 173 13.31 -11.05 1.91
N ASP A 174 13.73 -12.08 2.65
CA ASP A 174 14.64 -13.11 2.15
C ASP A 174 14.04 -13.96 1.01
N ARG A 175 12.71 -14.02 0.93
CA ARG A 175 11.98 -14.75 -0.12
C ARG A 175 11.59 -13.89 -1.31
N VAL A 176 11.86 -12.58 -1.27
CA VAL A 176 11.49 -11.66 -2.35
C VAL A 176 12.30 -11.95 -3.61
N THR A 177 11.60 -12.24 -4.71
CA THR A 177 12.21 -12.45 -6.02
C THR A 177 11.35 -11.83 -7.13
N TYR A 178 12.01 -11.44 -8.22
CA TYR A 178 11.34 -10.88 -9.40
C TYR A 178 11.89 -11.55 -10.65
N ASP A 179 11.10 -12.33 -11.32
CA ASP A 179 11.41 -12.77 -12.68
C ASP A 179 11.20 -11.63 -13.68
N GLU A 180 11.62 -11.86 -14.92
CA GLU A 180 11.63 -10.78 -15.91
C GLU A 180 10.22 -10.24 -16.23
N PRO A 181 9.15 -11.07 -16.39
CA PRO A 181 7.80 -10.56 -16.61
C PRO A 181 7.29 -9.66 -15.48
N VAL A 182 7.50 -10.04 -14.22
CA VAL A 182 7.09 -9.25 -13.06
C VAL A 182 7.93 -7.98 -12.96
N ARG A 183 9.23 -8.08 -13.17
CA ARG A 183 10.15 -6.92 -13.13
C ARG A 183 9.81 -5.89 -14.21
N GLU A 184 9.59 -6.31 -15.45
CA GLU A 184 9.17 -5.42 -16.54
C GLU A 184 7.84 -4.72 -16.25
N HIS A 185 6.86 -5.47 -15.72
CA HIS A 185 5.57 -4.89 -15.32
C HIS A 185 5.77 -3.79 -14.29
N LEU A 186 6.58 -4.05 -13.26
CA LEU A 186 6.87 -3.09 -12.19
C LEU A 186 7.63 -1.86 -12.69
N LEU A 187 8.60 -2.03 -13.60
CA LEU A 187 9.31 -0.90 -14.21
C LEU A 187 8.35 0.01 -14.99
N LYS A 188 7.35 -0.54 -15.68
CA LYS A 188 6.32 0.25 -16.34
C LYS A 188 5.51 1.09 -15.33
N VAL A 189 5.23 0.54 -14.14
CA VAL A 189 4.57 1.27 -13.05
C VAL A 189 5.47 2.39 -12.50
N VAL A 190 6.74 2.09 -12.24
CA VAL A 190 7.72 3.05 -11.75
C VAL A 190 7.90 4.22 -12.71
N ASP A 191 7.97 3.93 -14.01
CA ASP A 191 8.18 4.92 -15.07
C ASP A 191 6.88 5.57 -15.56
N LEU A 192 5.76 5.28 -14.90
CA LEU A 192 4.43 5.83 -15.22
C LEU A 192 4.05 5.68 -16.70
N THR A 193 4.37 4.53 -17.33
CA THR A 193 4.14 4.34 -18.76
C THR A 193 2.65 4.33 -19.14
N MET A 194 1.78 4.03 -18.16
CA MET A 194 0.34 3.96 -18.30
C MET A 194 -0.38 5.31 -18.33
N VAL A 195 0.33 6.41 -18.03
CA VAL A 195 -0.28 7.75 -18.07
C VAL A 195 0.13 8.51 -19.31
N PRO A 196 -0.68 9.52 -19.76
CA PRO A 196 -0.35 10.33 -20.93
C PRO A 196 1.03 10.99 -20.85
N ARG A 197 1.71 11.16 -22.00
CA ARG A 197 3.09 11.68 -22.06
C ARG A 197 3.28 13.01 -21.34
N TRP A 198 2.30 13.91 -21.41
CA TRP A 198 2.37 15.22 -20.76
C TRP A 198 2.33 15.13 -19.23
N MET A 199 1.60 14.14 -18.67
CA MET A 199 1.61 13.86 -17.23
C MET A 199 2.89 13.11 -16.80
N ARG A 200 3.42 12.28 -17.68
CA ARG A 200 4.62 11.49 -17.41
C ARG A 200 5.87 12.37 -17.35
N TRP A 201 5.92 13.43 -18.14
CA TRP A 201 7.08 14.32 -18.21
C TRP A 201 7.39 14.96 -16.85
N GLY A 202 8.61 14.73 -16.34
CA GLY A 202 9.02 15.15 -14.99
C GLY A 202 8.51 14.25 -13.86
N ASN A 203 7.21 13.88 -13.84
CA ASN A 203 6.63 13.08 -12.79
C ASN A 203 7.22 11.66 -12.72
N ALA A 204 7.58 11.05 -13.84
CA ALA A 204 8.20 9.73 -13.85
C ALA A 204 9.55 9.71 -13.13
N ARG A 205 10.38 10.75 -13.30
CA ARG A 205 11.67 10.86 -12.60
C ARG A 205 11.47 11.01 -11.09
N VAL A 206 10.51 11.83 -10.68
CA VAL A 206 10.16 12.02 -9.27
C VAL A 206 9.60 10.73 -8.68
N ASN A 207 8.65 10.09 -9.36
CA ASN A 207 8.08 8.82 -8.93
C ASN A 207 9.16 7.75 -8.80
N ARG A 208 10.02 7.59 -9.81
CA ARG A 208 11.12 6.62 -9.78
C ARG A 208 12.08 6.89 -8.62
N PHE A 209 12.47 8.14 -8.41
CA PHE A 209 13.40 8.53 -7.34
C PHE A 209 12.84 8.19 -5.94
N PHE A 210 11.62 8.63 -5.65
CA PHE A 210 10.98 8.32 -4.35
C PHE A 210 10.68 6.83 -4.20
N THR A 211 10.26 6.15 -5.27
CA THR A 211 10.03 4.71 -5.26
C THR A 211 11.30 3.97 -4.83
N ILE A 212 12.44 4.22 -5.50
CA ILE A 212 13.70 3.50 -5.20
C ILE A 212 14.19 3.86 -3.79
N GLY A 213 14.12 5.13 -3.40
CA GLY A 213 14.55 5.60 -2.08
C GLY A 213 13.75 5.00 -0.91
N MET A 214 12.47 4.66 -1.14
CA MET A 214 11.60 4.06 -0.12
C MET A 214 11.64 2.52 -0.10
N LEU A 215 12.35 1.86 -1.04
CA LEU A 215 12.49 0.41 -1.02
C LEU A 215 13.56 -0.05 -0.02
N PRO A 216 13.34 -1.19 0.69
CA PRO A 216 14.39 -1.88 1.41
C PRO A 216 15.58 -2.24 0.49
N PRO A 217 16.83 -2.25 1.00
CA PRO A 217 18.01 -2.58 0.19
C PRO A 217 17.90 -3.93 -0.52
N GLN A 218 17.35 -4.95 0.16
CA GLN A 218 17.16 -6.30 -0.41
C GLN A 218 16.25 -6.24 -1.64
N VAL A 219 15.16 -5.48 -1.56
CA VAL A 219 14.19 -5.30 -2.66
C VAL A 219 14.82 -4.54 -3.83
N ARG A 220 15.62 -3.49 -3.56
CA ARG A 220 16.38 -2.79 -4.60
C ARG A 220 17.32 -3.74 -5.34
N THR A 221 18.07 -4.56 -4.61
CA THR A 221 18.99 -5.56 -5.19
C THR A 221 18.23 -6.58 -6.04
N ALA A 222 17.12 -7.15 -5.53
CA ALA A 222 16.32 -8.12 -6.26
C ALA A 222 15.69 -7.52 -7.53
N MET A 223 15.30 -6.25 -7.50
CA MET A 223 14.78 -5.50 -8.66
C MET A 223 15.90 -4.98 -9.60
N ARG A 224 17.17 -5.16 -9.26
CA ARG A 224 18.34 -4.62 -9.99
C ARG A 224 18.24 -3.09 -10.17
N LEU A 225 17.94 -2.38 -9.07
CA LEU A 225 17.81 -0.93 -9.06
C LEU A 225 19.02 -0.33 -8.34
N ASP A 226 19.79 0.48 -9.06
CA ASP A 226 20.93 1.18 -8.51
C ASP A 226 20.49 2.30 -7.57
N TRP A 227 21.26 2.45 -6.46
CA TRP A 227 21.04 3.51 -5.48
C TRP A 227 22.38 3.87 -4.82
N SER A 228 22.85 5.07 -5.09
CA SER A 228 24.14 5.56 -4.57
C SER A 228 23.97 6.28 -3.23
N GLU A 229 25.08 6.50 -2.53
CA GLU A 229 25.09 7.37 -1.34
C GLU A 229 24.68 8.81 -1.67
N GLU A 230 24.97 9.30 -2.88
CA GLU A 230 24.53 10.61 -3.31
C GLU A 230 23.01 10.66 -3.46
N ASP A 231 22.41 9.61 -4.04
CA ASP A 231 20.95 9.49 -4.15
C ASP A 231 20.33 9.45 -2.74
N GLN A 232 20.94 8.73 -1.80
CA GLN A 232 20.45 8.69 -0.41
C GLN A 232 20.50 10.09 0.22
N ARG A 233 21.61 10.82 0.09
CA ARG A 233 21.71 12.19 0.62
C ARG A 233 20.69 13.15 -0.02
N ARG A 234 20.40 12.98 -1.31
CA ARG A 234 19.36 13.76 -2.01
C ARG A 234 17.96 13.37 -1.51
N PHE A 235 17.71 12.09 -1.32
CA PHE A 235 16.45 11.57 -0.80
C PHE A 235 16.18 12.13 0.60
N ASP A 236 17.16 12.06 1.51
CA ASP A 236 17.02 12.58 2.88
C ASP A 236 16.69 14.07 2.92
N ARG A 237 17.31 14.86 2.02
CA ARG A 237 16.98 16.29 1.87
C ARG A 237 15.53 16.51 1.42
N TRP A 238 15.06 15.77 0.41
CA TRP A 238 13.70 15.90 -0.07
C TRP A 238 12.68 15.42 0.96
N VAL A 239 12.98 14.34 1.66
CA VAL A 239 12.15 13.84 2.78
C VAL A 239 12.07 14.89 3.89
N ALA A 240 13.17 15.55 4.24
CA ALA A 240 13.16 16.62 5.25
C ALA A 240 12.25 17.79 4.84
N ILE A 241 12.29 18.21 3.57
CA ILE A 241 11.40 19.24 3.02
C ILE A 241 9.94 18.77 3.08
N ALA A 242 9.66 17.57 2.57
CA ALA A 242 8.31 17.00 2.55
C ALA A 242 7.76 16.85 3.98
N ARG A 243 8.60 16.41 4.93
CA ARG A 243 8.25 16.33 6.36
C ARG A 243 7.84 17.70 6.91
N ARG A 244 8.63 18.74 6.61
CA ARG A 244 8.31 20.10 7.07
C ARG A 244 6.95 20.56 6.53
N ILE A 245 6.69 20.36 5.24
CA ILE A 245 5.41 20.71 4.62
C ILE A 245 4.27 19.90 5.25
N THR A 246 4.44 18.60 5.38
CA THR A 246 3.41 17.70 5.95
C THR A 246 3.07 18.07 7.39
N ARG A 247 4.06 18.40 8.21
CA ARG A 247 3.85 18.83 9.62
C ARG A 247 3.16 20.17 9.73
N LEU A 248 3.39 21.09 8.79
CA LEU A 248 2.70 22.38 8.72
C LEU A 248 1.28 22.25 8.17
N THR A 249 0.97 21.18 7.44
CA THR A 249 -0.37 20.95 6.91
C THR A 249 -1.31 20.52 8.05
N PRO A 250 -2.40 21.26 8.29
CA PRO A 250 -3.34 20.91 9.34
C PRO A 250 -3.91 19.51 9.20
N ARG A 251 -4.17 18.81 10.32
CA ARG A 251 -4.73 17.46 10.34
C ARG A 251 -5.95 17.30 9.44
N TRP A 252 -6.90 18.23 9.52
CA TRP A 252 -8.12 18.18 8.71
C TRP A 252 -7.81 18.18 7.20
N ALA A 253 -6.83 18.97 6.76
CA ALA A 253 -6.44 19.04 5.35
C ALA A 253 -5.74 17.76 4.90
N ARG A 254 -4.88 17.16 5.74
CA ARG A 254 -4.23 15.86 5.44
C ARG A 254 -5.25 14.73 5.29
N ASN A 255 -6.31 14.75 6.09
CA ASN A 255 -7.32 13.70 6.13
C ASN A 255 -8.54 13.98 5.22
N LEU A 256 -8.66 15.16 4.63
CA LEU A 256 -9.77 15.50 3.75
C LEU A 256 -9.95 14.49 2.59
N PRO A 257 -8.91 14.07 1.87
CA PRO A 257 -9.07 13.06 0.81
C PRO A 257 -9.63 11.72 1.33
N ILE A 258 -9.24 11.32 2.54
CA ILE A 258 -9.73 10.09 3.20
C ILE A 258 -11.23 10.20 3.48
N HIS A 259 -11.67 11.32 4.06
CA HIS A 259 -13.08 11.55 4.36
C HIS A 259 -13.94 11.63 3.10
N LEU A 260 -13.44 12.29 2.05
CA LEU A 260 -14.14 12.36 0.75
C LEU A 260 -14.25 10.96 0.12
N GLN A 261 -13.18 10.16 0.15
CA GLN A 261 -13.20 8.81 -0.38
C GLN A 261 -14.15 7.89 0.40
N LEU A 262 -14.19 8.02 1.74
CA LEU A 262 -15.11 7.26 2.57
C LEU A 262 -16.58 7.66 2.32
N ALA A 263 -16.85 8.95 2.14
CA ALA A 263 -18.17 9.43 1.79
C ALA A 263 -18.62 8.94 0.40
N GLU A 264 -17.71 8.97 -0.59
CA GLU A 264 -17.97 8.47 -1.95
C GLU A 264 -18.31 6.98 -1.93
N VAL A 265 -17.53 6.15 -1.25
CA VAL A 265 -17.79 4.70 -1.21
C VAL A 265 -19.10 4.38 -0.48
N ARG A 266 -19.43 5.09 0.59
CA ARG A 266 -20.71 4.94 1.29
C ARG A 266 -21.90 5.34 0.40
N LEU A 267 -21.75 6.41 -0.38
CA LEU A 267 -22.75 6.79 -1.37
C LEU A 267 -22.95 5.69 -2.43
N ARG A 268 -21.87 5.12 -2.94
CA ARG A 268 -21.93 3.98 -3.88
C ARG A 268 -22.64 2.77 -3.28
N MET A 269 -22.32 2.45 -2.02
CA MET A 269 -22.96 1.35 -1.28
C MET A 269 -24.48 1.58 -1.14
N ARG A 270 -24.90 2.82 -0.81
CA ARG A 270 -26.32 3.17 -0.69
C ARG A 270 -27.08 3.10 -2.02
N ARG A 271 -26.40 3.46 -3.12
CA ARG A 271 -27.00 3.47 -4.48
C ARG A 271 -26.86 2.14 -5.22
N GLY A 272 -26.24 1.12 -4.62
CA GLY A 272 -25.97 -0.17 -5.28
C GLY A 272 -24.98 -0.09 -6.46
N TRP A 273 -24.16 0.96 -6.54
CA TRP A 273 -23.18 1.11 -7.61
C TRP A 273 -21.98 0.18 -7.41
N ARG A 274 -21.29 -0.14 -8.52
CA ARG A 274 -20.07 -0.95 -8.45
C ARG A 274 -19.01 -0.29 -7.56
N LEU A 275 -18.43 -1.06 -6.64
CA LEU A 275 -17.38 -0.60 -5.70
C LEU A 275 -15.99 -0.81 -6.28
N VAL A 276 -15.78 -1.88 -7.05
CA VAL A 276 -14.52 -2.32 -7.68
C VAL A 276 -14.71 -2.58 -9.17
#